data_bc4c6b607e326bae0b155ff68eca7f5c
#
_entry.id   bc4c6b607e326bae0b155ff68eca7f5c
#
_cell.length_a   1.000
_cell.length_b   1.000
_cell.length_c   1.000
_cell.angle_alpha   90.00
_cell.angle_beta   90.00
_cell.angle_gamma   90.00
#
_symmetry.space_group_name_H-M   'P 1'
#
loop_
_entity.id
_entity.type
_entity.pdbx_description
1 polymer ?
#
loop_
_entity_poly.entity_id
_entity_poly.type
_entity_poly.pdbx_seq_one_letter_code
_entity_poly.pdbx_strand_id
1 'polypeptide(L)'
;MIDGMICARVRNSPLLVVLAAVLVVLASDVHASEGALQIGWLTQTVQRSLPLTYREQPPADEGLQGARLGIADDSTTGKFTGQSFELVESIAPQDGDVIAALRALTTKGIRLVVTDLDAPKLISISTLPDSADLTIFNAGAPDDRLRAEDCRANTLHLLPSRVMLADALVQYLILKQWSNLLLVVGHSDGDREFASDIKHAALKFHAHIAEEKAWTFVPGARRTDTGHFGIQAEVARFTQGIRYDVLVVADEEDEFGDDLAYRTFDPRPVAGTQGLVPTAWARPHE
;
A
#
# COMPACT_ATOMS: atom_id res chain seq x y z
N MET A 1 84.63 -4.94 25.11
CA MET A 1 84.81 -6.35 24.78
C MET A 1 83.48 -6.87 24.37
N ILE A 2 83.42 -7.04 23.16
CA ILE A 2 82.83 -8.00 22.20
C ILE A 2 81.37 -7.79 21.85
N ASP A 3 81.28 -7.30 20.67
CA ASP A 3 80.18 -7.34 19.69
C ASP A 3 79.51 -8.71 19.54
N GLY A 4 78.24 -8.63 19.23
CA GLY A 4 77.45 -9.74 18.74
C GLY A 4 76.23 -9.22 17.91
N MET A 5 76.53 -8.62 16.76
CA MET A 5 75.52 -8.30 15.73
C MET A 5 75.01 -9.61 15.12
N ILE A 6 73.74 -9.99 15.46
CA ILE A 6 73.07 -11.09 14.79
C ILE A 6 72.28 -10.50 13.63
N CYS A 7 72.80 -10.62 12.42
CA CYS A 7 72.15 -10.32 11.17
C CYS A 7 71.16 -11.44 10.82
N ALA A 8 69.87 -11.29 11.14
CA ALA A 8 68.86 -12.24 10.73
C ALA A 8 68.57 -12.06 9.23
N ARG A 9 69.13 -12.97 8.46
CA ARG A 9 68.92 -13.11 7.02
C ARG A 9 67.53 -13.64 6.78
N VAL A 10 66.58 -12.72 6.43
CA VAL A 10 65.26 -13.12 5.98
C VAL A 10 65.41 -13.91 4.67
N ARG A 11 65.28 -15.21 4.75
CA ARG A 11 65.23 -16.10 3.59
C ARG A 11 63.90 -15.85 2.89
N ASN A 12 63.94 -15.16 1.77
CA ASN A 12 62.79 -15.01 0.87
C ASN A 12 62.38 -16.41 0.40
N SER A 13 61.41 -17.01 1.08
CA SER A 13 60.83 -18.25 0.63
C SER A 13 59.87 -17.92 -0.54
N PRO A 14 60.12 -18.48 -1.74
CA PRO A 14 59.22 -18.23 -2.90
C PRO A 14 57.79 -18.64 -2.59
N LEU A 15 57.59 -19.54 -1.61
CA LEU A 15 56.26 -19.97 -1.15
C LEU A 15 55.48 -18.84 -0.47
N LEU A 16 56.14 -17.95 0.29
CA LEU A 16 55.52 -16.81 0.97
C LEU A 16 55.08 -15.71 -0.05
N VAL A 17 55.87 -15.51 -1.10
CA VAL A 17 55.54 -14.55 -2.17
C VAL A 17 54.38 -15.07 -3.01
N VAL A 18 54.33 -16.38 -3.30
CA VAL A 18 53.20 -16.98 -4.02
C VAL A 18 51.92 -16.97 -3.17
N LEU A 19 52.00 -17.24 -1.87
CA LEU A 19 50.86 -17.18 -0.97
C LEU A 19 50.30 -15.76 -0.83
N ALA A 20 51.17 -14.74 -0.75
CA ALA A 20 50.77 -13.34 -0.73
C ALA A 20 50.12 -12.89 -2.07
N ALA A 21 50.66 -13.36 -3.21
CA ALA A 21 50.09 -13.07 -4.52
C ALA A 21 48.72 -13.74 -4.72
N VAL A 22 48.52 -14.98 -4.22
CA VAL A 22 47.21 -15.67 -4.29
C VAL A 22 46.19 -14.98 -3.37
N LEU A 23 46.58 -14.50 -2.19
CA LEU A 23 45.70 -13.73 -1.31
C LEU A 23 45.29 -12.40 -1.90
N VAL A 24 46.15 -11.72 -2.64
CA VAL A 24 45.84 -10.47 -3.34
C VAL A 24 44.90 -10.72 -4.51
N VAL A 25 45.03 -11.81 -5.26
CA VAL A 25 44.15 -12.18 -6.36
C VAL A 25 42.77 -12.61 -5.86
N LEU A 26 42.66 -13.26 -4.68
CA LEU A 26 41.38 -13.62 -4.06
C LEU A 26 40.67 -12.45 -3.38
N ALA A 27 41.36 -11.36 -3.12
CA ALA A 27 40.76 -10.13 -2.57
C ALA A 27 40.21 -9.15 -3.63
N SER A 28 40.37 -9.47 -4.91
CA SER A 28 40.14 -8.50 -6.00
C SER A 28 38.74 -8.54 -6.59
N ASP A 29 37.82 -9.42 -6.21
CA ASP A 29 36.53 -9.57 -6.90
C ASP A 29 35.30 -9.38 -6.00
N VAL A 30 35.40 -8.54 -4.98
CA VAL A 30 34.17 -7.93 -4.43
C VAL A 30 33.98 -6.55 -5.10
N HIS A 31 33.83 -6.57 -6.41
CA HIS A 31 33.23 -5.43 -7.09
C HIS A 31 31.74 -5.49 -6.80
N ALA A 32 31.25 -4.56 -5.96
CA ALA A 32 29.85 -4.21 -5.97
C ALA A 32 29.47 -3.92 -7.43
N SER A 33 28.42 -4.58 -7.94
CA SER A 33 27.90 -4.36 -9.27
C SER A 33 27.79 -2.85 -9.51
N GLU A 34 28.53 -2.28 -10.45
CA GLU A 34 28.47 -0.86 -10.82
C GLU A 34 27.14 -0.47 -11.48
N GLY A 35 26.16 -1.37 -11.50
CA GLY A 35 24.82 -1.13 -12.01
C GLY A 35 23.87 -0.61 -10.95
N ALA A 36 23.01 0.31 -11.32
CA ALA A 36 21.89 0.73 -10.46
C ALA A 36 21.01 -0.47 -10.11
N LEU A 37 20.57 -0.56 -8.86
CA LEU A 37 19.53 -1.50 -8.46
C LEU A 37 18.22 -1.06 -9.11
N GLN A 38 17.76 -1.83 -10.09
CA GLN A 38 16.52 -1.53 -10.81
C GLN A 38 15.32 -2.13 -10.08
N ILE A 39 14.34 -1.29 -9.80
CA ILE A 39 13.07 -1.64 -9.18
C ILE A 39 11.96 -1.35 -10.18
N GLY A 40 11.16 -2.38 -10.50
CA GLY A 40 9.99 -2.24 -11.37
C GLY A 40 8.81 -1.67 -10.60
N TRP A 41 8.10 -0.72 -11.20
CA TRP A 41 6.76 -0.32 -10.79
C TRP A 41 5.76 -0.86 -11.79
N LEU A 42 4.82 -1.67 -11.34
CA LEU A 42 3.78 -2.27 -12.17
C LEU A 42 2.40 -1.88 -11.66
N THR A 43 1.65 -1.18 -12.50
CA THR A 43 0.26 -0.81 -12.22
C THR A 43 -0.58 -0.92 -13.49
N GLN A 44 -1.89 -0.84 -13.34
CA GLN A 44 -2.84 -0.73 -14.45
C GLN A 44 -3.69 0.52 -14.27
N THR A 45 -3.90 1.23 -15.37
CA THR A 45 -4.82 2.39 -15.36
C THR A 45 -6.21 1.95 -14.95
N VAL A 46 -6.75 2.54 -13.90
CA VAL A 46 -8.12 2.30 -13.41
C VAL A 46 -8.98 3.51 -13.77
N GLN A 47 -10.14 3.26 -14.36
CA GLN A 47 -11.13 4.31 -14.53
C GLN A 47 -11.87 4.49 -13.21
N ARG A 48 -11.59 5.57 -12.52
CA ARG A 48 -12.34 5.94 -11.30
C ARG A 48 -13.66 6.58 -11.66
N SER A 49 -14.70 6.30 -10.89
CA SER A 49 -15.97 7.01 -10.97
C SER A 49 -15.76 8.50 -10.73
N LEU A 50 -16.55 9.35 -11.39
CA LEU A 50 -16.51 10.77 -11.10
C LEU A 50 -17.02 10.99 -9.66
N PRO A 51 -16.30 11.78 -8.85
CA PRO A 51 -16.74 12.06 -7.49
C PRO A 51 -18.13 12.73 -7.52
N LEU A 52 -18.95 12.36 -6.55
CA LEU A 52 -20.33 12.84 -6.41
C LEU A 52 -20.41 14.32 -6.04
N THR A 53 -19.32 14.88 -5.55
CA THR A 53 -19.18 16.27 -5.12
C THR A 53 -18.09 16.98 -5.94
N TYR A 54 -17.91 18.30 -5.73
CA TYR A 54 -16.83 19.11 -6.33
C TYR A 54 -15.44 18.76 -5.76
N ARG A 55 -15.19 17.50 -5.45
CA ARG A 55 -13.86 17.08 -5.03
C ARG A 55 -12.92 17.02 -6.21
N GLU A 56 -11.69 17.41 -5.98
CA GLU A 56 -10.63 17.11 -6.93
C GLU A 56 -10.46 15.59 -6.99
N GLN A 57 -10.37 15.06 -8.20
CA GLN A 57 -10.05 13.65 -8.39
C GLN A 57 -8.63 13.39 -7.89
N PRO A 58 -8.40 12.28 -7.19
CA PRO A 58 -7.04 11.87 -6.87
C PRO A 58 -6.21 11.80 -8.15
N PRO A 59 -4.92 12.20 -8.11
CA PRO A 59 -4.04 12.06 -9.26
C PRO A 59 -4.03 10.61 -9.79
N ALA A 60 -4.06 10.45 -11.11
CA ALA A 60 -4.06 9.12 -11.71
C ALA A 60 -2.77 8.33 -11.47
N ASP A 61 -1.71 9.02 -11.04
CA ASP A 61 -0.36 8.49 -10.79
C ASP A 61 0.06 8.63 -9.31
N GLU A 62 -0.87 8.71 -8.39
CA GLU A 62 -0.63 8.93 -6.96
C GLU A 62 0.38 7.93 -6.38
N GLY A 63 0.16 6.63 -6.56
CA GLY A 63 1.08 5.58 -6.10
C GLY A 63 2.45 5.66 -6.78
N LEU A 64 2.49 5.97 -8.07
CA LEU A 64 3.72 6.15 -8.83
C LEU A 64 4.54 7.33 -8.32
N GLN A 65 3.91 8.44 -7.94
CA GLN A 65 4.63 9.58 -7.36
C GLN A 65 5.29 9.21 -6.03
N GLY A 66 4.64 8.39 -5.20
CA GLY A 66 5.24 7.82 -4.00
C GLY A 66 6.46 6.95 -4.30
N ALA A 67 6.38 6.09 -5.32
CA ALA A 67 7.52 5.27 -5.75
C ALA A 67 8.69 6.12 -6.25
N ARG A 68 8.42 7.16 -7.06
CA ARG A 68 9.44 8.12 -7.52
C ARG A 68 10.13 8.85 -6.37
N LEU A 69 9.34 9.29 -5.37
CA LEU A 69 9.87 9.95 -4.18
C LEU A 69 10.77 9.00 -3.38
N GLY A 70 10.34 7.75 -3.16
CA GLY A 70 11.14 6.75 -2.45
C GLY A 70 12.49 6.52 -3.13
N ILE A 71 12.52 6.35 -4.45
CA ILE A 71 13.78 6.20 -5.21
C ILE A 71 14.67 7.45 -5.13
N ALA A 72 14.08 8.65 -5.13
CA ALA A 72 14.83 9.88 -4.99
C ALA A 72 15.49 10.00 -3.60
N ASP A 73 14.76 9.62 -2.54
CA ASP A 73 15.27 9.59 -1.17
C ASP A 73 16.37 8.54 -1.00
N ASP A 74 16.17 7.31 -1.49
CA ASP A 74 17.16 6.25 -1.46
C ASP A 74 18.43 6.63 -2.23
N SER A 75 18.28 7.33 -3.35
CA SER A 75 19.41 7.83 -4.14
C SER A 75 20.25 8.86 -3.41
N THR A 76 19.68 9.61 -2.46
CA THR A 76 20.47 10.52 -1.61
C THR A 76 21.33 9.77 -0.62
N THR A 77 20.79 8.72 0.00
CA THR A 77 21.53 7.80 0.89
C THR A 77 22.55 6.98 0.09
N GLY A 78 22.18 6.56 -1.09
CA GLY A 78 23.02 5.78 -2.02
C GLY A 78 24.34 6.46 -2.35
N LYS A 79 24.36 7.81 -2.42
CA LYS A 79 25.62 8.58 -2.62
C LYS A 79 26.67 8.32 -1.54
N PHE A 80 26.25 8.01 -0.32
CA PHE A 80 27.16 7.71 0.79
C PHE A 80 27.55 6.24 0.85
N THR A 81 26.68 5.34 0.35
CA THR A 81 26.93 3.90 0.36
C THR A 81 27.54 3.36 -0.93
N GLY A 82 27.66 4.21 -1.96
CA GLY A 82 28.10 3.82 -3.29
C GLY A 82 27.05 2.98 -4.06
N GLN A 83 25.79 3.10 -3.69
CA GLN A 83 24.67 2.43 -4.34
C GLN A 83 23.87 3.43 -5.18
N SER A 84 23.32 2.98 -6.30
CA SER A 84 22.40 3.74 -7.13
C SER A 84 21.11 2.96 -7.33
N PHE A 85 19.99 3.68 -7.41
CA PHE A 85 18.66 3.10 -7.55
C PHE A 85 17.97 3.68 -8.79
N GLU A 86 17.20 2.86 -9.49
CA GLU A 86 16.45 3.27 -10.68
C GLU A 86 15.05 2.68 -10.64
N LEU A 87 14.03 3.52 -10.89
CA LEU A 87 12.65 3.09 -11.06
C LEU A 87 12.38 2.82 -12.53
N VAL A 88 11.90 1.62 -12.84
CA VAL A 88 11.46 1.24 -14.18
C VAL A 88 9.95 1.09 -14.19
N GLU A 89 9.28 2.05 -14.80
CA GLU A 89 7.82 2.14 -14.81
C GLU A 89 7.23 1.24 -15.89
N SER A 90 6.16 0.50 -15.53
CA SER A 90 5.36 -0.31 -16.44
C SER A 90 3.89 -0.13 -16.08
N ILE A 91 3.18 0.65 -16.89
CA ILE A 91 1.77 1.00 -16.68
C ILE A 91 0.97 0.33 -17.78
N ALA A 92 0.19 -0.69 -17.41
CA ALA A 92 -0.72 -1.33 -18.34
C ALA A 92 -1.93 -0.40 -18.61
N PRO A 93 -2.40 -0.29 -19.86
CA PRO A 93 -3.68 0.38 -20.15
C PRO A 93 -4.84 -0.28 -19.39
N GLN A 94 -5.97 0.41 -19.26
CA GLN A 94 -7.16 -0.10 -18.58
C GLN A 94 -7.59 -1.50 -19.04
N ASP A 95 -7.60 -1.73 -20.37
CA ASP A 95 -7.94 -3.02 -20.98
C ASP A 95 -6.69 -3.81 -21.38
N GLY A 96 -5.53 -3.42 -20.85
CA GLY A 96 -4.24 -4.02 -21.22
C GLY A 96 -3.92 -5.28 -20.43
N ASP A 97 -3.01 -6.07 -20.97
CA ASP A 97 -2.51 -7.28 -20.35
C ASP A 97 -1.40 -6.96 -19.32
N VAL A 98 -1.74 -7.11 -18.04
CA VAL A 98 -0.80 -6.92 -16.90
C VAL A 98 0.35 -7.95 -16.96
N ILE A 99 0.09 -9.16 -17.48
CA ILE A 99 1.11 -10.19 -17.63
C ILE A 99 2.14 -9.77 -18.67
N ALA A 100 1.70 -9.20 -19.77
CA ALA A 100 2.62 -8.66 -20.78
C ALA A 100 3.44 -7.49 -20.22
N ALA A 101 2.83 -6.62 -19.41
CA ALA A 101 3.52 -5.52 -18.72
C ALA A 101 4.58 -6.03 -17.72
N LEU A 102 4.29 -7.10 -16.97
CA LEU A 102 5.28 -7.75 -16.10
C LEU A 102 6.44 -8.33 -16.92
N ARG A 103 6.13 -9.04 -18.03
CA ARG A 103 7.16 -9.63 -18.91
C ARG A 103 8.08 -8.58 -19.50
N ALA A 104 7.58 -7.39 -19.81
CA ALA A 104 8.41 -6.28 -20.27
C ALA A 104 9.45 -5.85 -19.22
N LEU A 105 9.14 -5.93 -17.92
CA LEU A 105 10.09 -5.69 -16.82
C LEU A 105 11.08 -6.85 -16.70
N THR A 106 10.62 -8.09 -16.68
CA THR A 106 11.49 -9.26 -16.50
C THR A 106 12.47 -9.45 -17.65
N THR A 107 12.07 -9.12 -18.87
CA THR A 107 12.95 -9.13 -20.06
C THR A 107 14.12 -8.14 -19.94
N LYS A 108 13.93 -7.04 -19.22
CA LYS A 108 15.01 -6.08 -18.88
C LYS A 108 15.89 -6.56 -17.71
N GLY A 109 15.64 -7.74 -17.15
CA GLY A 109 16.39 -8.29 -16.03
C GLY A 109 15.91 -7.85 -14.65
N ILE A 110 14.80 -7.13 -14.57
CA ILE A 110 14.26 -6.63 -13.30
C ILE A 110 13.67 -7.80 -12.50
N ARG A 111 14.03 -7.90 -11.23
CA ARG A 111 13.62 -8.98 -10.32
C ARG A 111 12.85 -8.50 -9.10
N LEU A 112 12.95 -7.21 -8.77
CA LEU A 112 12.21 -6.56 -7.68
C LEU A 112 11.09 -5.74 -8.30
N VAL A 113 9.84 -6.08 -8.03
CA VAL A 113 8.68 -5.42 -8.65
C VAL A 113 7.69 -4.99 -7.58
N VAL A 114 7.48 -3.69 -7.47
CA VAL A 114 6.41 -3.11 -6.66
C VAL A 114 5.14 -3.06 -7.52
N THR A 115 4.04 -3.57 -6.99
CA THR A 115 2.77 -3.66 -7.72
C THR A 115 1.68 -2.87 -7.02
N ASP A 116 0.99 -2.05 -7.80
CA ASP A 116 -0.26 -1.39 -7.41
C ASP A 116 -1.38 -1.96 -8.29
N LEU A 117 -1.88 -3.12 -7.87
CA LEU A 117 -2.87 -3.94 -8.58
C LEU A 117 -3.90 -4.48 -7.60
N ASP A 118 -5.08 -4.83 -8.11
CA ASP A 118 -6.08 -5.59 -7.37
C ASP A 118 -5.63 -7.05 -7.11
N ALA A 119 -6.27 -7.72 -6.15
CA ALA A 119 -5.90 -9.08 -5.76
C ALA A 119 -5.98 -10.10 -6.91
N PRO A 120 -7.02 -10.13 -7.77
CA PRO A 120 -7.07 -11.05 -8.90
C PRO A 120 -5.88 -10.93 -9.85
N LYS A 121 -5.48 -9.69 -10.17
CA LYS A 121 -4.32 -9.44 -11.04
C LYS A 121 -3.02 -9.80 -10.36
N LEU A 122 -2.87 -9.44 -9.08
CA LEU A 122 -1.69 -9.82 -8.30
C LEU A 122 -1.51 -11.34 -8.25
N ILE A 123 -2.59 -12.09 -8.00
CA ILE A 123 -2.57 -13.56 -8.02
C ILE A 123 -2.16 -14.06 -9.41
N SER A 124 -2.74 -13.50 -10.47
CA SER A 124 -2.45 -13.93 -11.84
C SER A 124 -0.97 -13.79 -12.19
N ILE A 125 -0.32 -12.68 -11.80
CA ILE A 125 1.11 -12.45 -12.09
C ILE A 125 2.03 -13.25 -11.16
N SER A 126 1.66 -13.42 -9.89
CA SER A 126 2.50 -14.11 -8.89
C SER A 126 2.54 -15.64 -9.08
N THR A 127 1.56 -16.21 -9.78
CA THR A 127 1.46 -17.64 -10.06
C THR A 127 2.13 -18.07 -11.37
N LEU A 128 2.62 -17.12 -12.16
CA LEU A 128 3.31 -17.45 -13.41
C LEU A 128 4.63 -18.19 -13.15
N PRO A 129 4.99 -19.19 -13.97
CA PRO A 129 6.31 -19.80 -13.90
C PRO A 129 7.45 -18.79 -14.00
N ASP A 130 7.28 -17.76 -14.83
CA ASP A 130 8.25 -16.68 -15.05
C ASP A 130 8.43 -15.78 -13.82
N SER A 131 7.53 -15.89 -12.83
CA SER A 131 7.58 -15.10 -11.60
C SER A 131 8.26 -15.80 -10.42
N ALA A 132 8.72 -17.03 -10.60
CA ALA A 132 9.35 -17.81 -9.52
C ALA A 132 10.61 -17.12 -8.95
N ASP A 133 11.37 -16.41 -9.79
CA ASP A 133 12.60 -15.70 -9.42
C ASP A 133 12.37 -14.21 -9.11
N LEU A 134 11.11 -13.77 -9.06
CA LEU A 134 10.75 -12.41 -8.73
C LEU A 134 10.47 -12.26 -7.23
N THR A 135 10.79 -11.09 -6.70
CA THR A 135 10.22 -10.62 -5.44
C THR A 135 9.19 -9.55 -5.79
N ILE A 136 7.94 -9.85 -5.52
CA ILE A 136 6.80 -8.97 -5.78
C ILE A 136 6.41 -8.28 -4.47
N PHE A 137 6.37 -6.97 -4.48
CA PHE A 137 5.94 -6.16 -3.35
C PHE A 137 4.53 -5.65 -3.63
N ASN A 138 3.55 -6.18 -2.91
CA ASN A 138 2.16 -5.74 -3.00
C ASN A 138 1.96 -4.43 -2.26
N ALA A 139 1.65 -3.36 -2.98
CA ALA A 139 1.32 -2.03 -2.45
C ALA A 139 -0.13 -1.62 -2.72
N GLY A 140 -0.93 -2.42 -3.46
CA GLY A 140 -2.28 -2.06 -3.87
C GLY A 140 -3.40 -2.92 -3.26
N ALA A 141 -3.22 -4.25 -3.11
CA ALA A 141 -4.30 -5.15 -2.69
C ALA A 141 -4.30 -5.43 -1.18
N PRO A 142 -5.32 -4.95 -0.43
CA PRO A 142 -5.45 -5.20 1.01
C PRO A 142 -6.16 -6.52 1.35
N ASP A 143 -6.49 -7.34 0.39
CA ASP A 143 -7.28 -8.55 0.53
C ASP A 143 -6.63 -9.58 1.46
N ASP A 144 -7.39 -10.08 2.43
CA ASP A 144 -6.90 -11.01 3.44
C ASP A 144 -6.52 -12.37 2.88
N ARG A 145 -7.21 -12.84 1.84
CA ARG A 145 -6.92 -14.09 1.15
C ARG A 145 -5.49 -14.18 0.62
N LEU A 146 -4.87 -13.04 0.29
CA LEU A 146 -3.48 -12.98 -0.16
C LEU A 146 -2.47 -13.41 0.91
N ARG A 147 -2.90 -13.40 2.18
CA ARG A 147 -2.11 -13.87 3.33
C ARG A 147 -2.56 -15.23 3.85
N ALA A 148 -3.61 -15.80 3.26
CA ALA A 148 -4.20 -17.08 3.62
C ALA A 148 -4.17 -18.06 2.45
N GLU A 149 -5.31 -18.33 1.82
CA GLU A 149 -5.45 -19.35 0.76
C GLU A 149 -4.68 -19.02 -0.52
N ASP A 150 -4.52 -17.73 -0.84
CA ASP A 150 -3.80 -17.26 -2.02
C ASP A 150 -2.38 -16.76 -1.70
N CYS A 151 -1.83 -17.14 -0.55
CA CYS A 151 -0.47 -16.77 -0.16
C CYS A 151 0.56 -17.32 -1.16
N ARG A 152 1.53 -16.49 -1.54
CA ARG A 152 2.61 -16.83 -2.47
C ARG A 152 3.97 -16.47 -1.86
N ALA A 153 4.92 -17.40 -1.96
CA ALA A 153 6.25 -17.24 -1.36
C ALA A 153 7.06 -16.10 -1.99
N ASN A 154 6.75 -15.71 -3.22
CA ASN A 154 7.40 -14.62 -3.94
C ASN A 154 6.74 -13.25 -3.74
N THR A 155 5.70 -13.17 -2.89
CA THR A 155 4.93 -11.94 -2.68
C THR A 155 5.05 -11.44 -1.24
N LEU A 156 5.50 -10.21 -1.08
CA LEU A 156 5.60 -9.48 0.18
C LEU A 156 4.57 -8.36 0.20
N HIS A 157 3.87 -8.19 1.32
CA HIS A 157 2.81 -7.19 1.46
C HIS A 157 3.33 -5.97 2.20
N LEU A 158 3.28 -4.79 1.57
CA LEU A 158 3.72 -3.52 2.15
C LEU A 158 2.60 -2.78 2.90
N LEU A 159 1.34 -3.14 2.65
CA LEU A 159 0.17 -2.54 3.29
C LEU A 159 -0.48 -3.53 4.26
N PRO A 160 -1.18 -3.06 5.30
CA PRO A 160 -2.01 -3.93 6.14
C PRO A 160 -3.19 -4.52 5.35
N SER A 161 -3.68 -5.69 5.78
CA SER A 161 -4.92 -6.23 5.24
C SER A 161 -6.16 -5.57 5.88
N ARG A 162 -7.34 -5.78 5.26
CA ARG A 162 -8.61 -5.25 5.78
C ARG A 162 -8.88 -5.74 7.21
N VAL A 163 -8.67 -7.02 7.50
CA VAL A 163 -8.80 -7.57 8.87
C VAL A 163 -7.87 -6.86 9.84
N MET A 164 -6.62 -6.58 9.45
CA MET A 164 -5.67 -5.85 10.33
C MET A 164 -6.15 -4.44 10.63
N LEU A 165 -6.69 -3.75 9.62
CA LEU A 165 -7.24 -2.39 9.78
C LEU A 165 -8.52 -2.40 10.63
N ALA A 166 -9.43 -3.35 10.38
CA ALA A 166 -10.65 -3.52 11.15
C ALA A 166 -10.35 -3.83 12.62
N ASP A 167 -9.43 -4.75 12.88
CA ASP A 167 -8.99 -5.09 14.24
C ASP A 167 -8.40 -3.87 14.95
N ALA A 168 -7.51 -3.13 14.30
CA ALA A 168 -6.88 -1.94 14.87
C ALA A 168 -7.93 -0.86 15.17
N LEU A 169 -8.85 -0.62 14.25
CA LEU A 169 -9.92 0.36 14.41
C LEU A 169 -10.82 0.00 15.59
N VAL A 170 -11.35 -1.22 15.64
CA VAL A 170 -12.29 -1.62 16.71
C VAL A 170 -11.60 -1.63 18.06
N GLN A 171 -10.34 -2.07 18.16
CA GLN A 171 -9.56 -1.95 19.41
C GLN A 171 -9.45 -0.50 19.88
N TYR A 172 -9.18 0.42 18.97
CA TYR A 172 -9.12 1.84 19.31
C TYR A 172 -10.48 2.40 19.76
N LEU A 173 -11.58 1.99 19.10
CA LEU A 173 -12.93 2.41 19.49
C LEU A 173 -13.28 1.92 20.89
N ILE A 174 -12.95 0.66 21.21
CA ILE A 174 -13.13 0.10 22.58
C ILE A 174 -12.28 0.86 23.61
N LEU A 175 -11.03 1.18 23.29
CA LEU A 175 -10.19 2.01 24.15
C LEU A 175 -10.82 3.39 24.45
N LYS A 176 -11.54 3.96 23.47
CA LYS A 176 -12.30 5.20 23.62
C LYS A 176 -13.64 5.01 24.33
N GLN A 177 -14.01 3.79 24.71
CA GLN A 177 -15.31 3.42 25.28
C GLN A 177 -16.50 3.66 24.30
N TRP A 178 -16.23 3.61 23.00
CA TRP A 178 -17.21 3.68 21.94
C TRP A 178 -17.52 2.27 21.44
N SER A 179 -18.31 1.57 22.23
CA SER A 179 -18.57 0.14 22.01
C SER A 179 -19.82 -0.15 21.20
N ASN A 180 -20.64 0.86 20.92
CA ASN A 180 -21.89 0.71 20.19
C ASN A 180 -21.76 1.39 18.81
N LEU A 181 -21.66 0.59 17.76
CA LEU A 181 -21.29 1.04 16.43
C LEU A 181 -22.50 1.11 15.51
N LEU A 182 -22.66 2.19 14.75
CA LEU A 182 -23.51 2.23 13.56
C LEU A 182 -22.63 2.00 12.32
N LEU A 183 -22.83 0.88 11.64
CA LEU A 183 -22.04 0.51 10.45
C LEU A 183 -22.75 0.95 9.18
N VAL A 184 -22.08 1.75 8.37
CA VAL A 184 -22.57 2.20 7.05
C VAL A 184 -21.68 1.62 5.97
N VAL A 185 -22.29 0.93 5.00
CA VAL A 185 -21.59 0.13 3.99
C VAL A 185 -21.89 0.65 2.59
N GLY A 186 -20.85 0.91 1.83
CA GLY A 186 -20.94 1.31 0.43
C GLY A 186 -21.31 0.16 -0.52
N HIS A 187 -21.10 0.39 -1.81
CA HIS A 187 -21.60 -0.49 -2.87
C HIS A 187 -20.55 -1.47 -3.40
N SER A 188 -19.27 -1.19 -3.20
CA SER A 188 -18.18 -2.01 -3.73
C SER A 188 -18.03 -3.36 -3.02
N ASP A 189 -17.33 -4.29 -3.64
CA ASP A 189 -17.00 -5.56 -2.99
C ASP A 189 -16.05 -5.32 -1.80
N GLY A 190 -15.09 -4.39 -1.95
CA GLY A 190 -14.18 -3.99 -0.88
C GLY A 190 -14.91 -3.43 0.34
N ASP A 191 -15.95 -2.60 0.14
CA ASP A 191 -16.79 -2.08 1.23
C ASP A 191 -17.47 -3.21 2.00
N ARG A 192 -18.01 -4.21 1.28
CA ARG A 192 -18.67 -5.37 1.90
C ARG A 192 -17.68 -6.27 2.65
N GLU A 193 -16.48 -6.46 2.10
CA GLU A 193 -15.41 -7.21 2.76
C GLU A 193 -14.98 -6.50 4.04
N PHE A 194 -14.66 -5.21 3.97
CA PHE A 194 -14.29 -4.42 5.16
C PHE A 194 -15.40 -4.39 6.22
N ALA A 195 -16.67 -4.25 5.81
CA ALA A 195 -17.80 -4.32 6.72
C ALA A 195 -17.92 -5.69 7.41
N SER A 196 -17.63 -6.77 6.69
CA SER A 196 -17.54 -8.11 7.27
C SER A 196 -16.44 -8.20 8.32
N ASP A 197 -15.27 -7.64 8.03
CA ASP A 197 -14.12 -7.63 8.93
C ASP A 197 -14.39 -6.78 10.18
N ILE A 198 -15.07 -5.64 10.04
CA ILE A 198 -15.54 -4.85 11.19
C ILE A 198 -16.49 -5.66 12.07
N LYS A 199 -17.42 -6.44 11.50
CA LYS A 199 -18.31 -7.31 12.29
C LYS A 199 -17.54 -8.40 13.00
N HIS A 200 -16.55 -9.02 12.37
CA HIS A 200 -15.67 -9.99 13.02
C HIS A 200 -14.84 -9.36 14.14
N ALA A 201 -14.25 -8.19 13.90
CA ALA A 201 -13.50 -7.43 14.90
C ALA A 201 -14.40 -7.01 16.07
N ALA A 202 -15.64 -6.58 15.80
CA ALA A 202 -16.61 -6.24 16.83
C ALA A 202 -16.90 -7.42 17.75
N LEU A 203 -17.11 -8.62 17.21
CA LEU A 203 -17.27 -9.84 18.00
C LEU A 203 -16.01 -10.17 18.82
N LYS A 204 -14.84 -10.04 18.22
CA LYS A 204 -13.54 -10.34 18.82
C LYS A 204 -13.21 -9.42 19.99
N PHE A 205 -13.52 -8.13 19.90
CA PHE A 205 -13.19 -7.11 20.88
C PHE A 205 -14.39 -6.63 21.71
N HIS A 206 -15.52 -7.36 21.64
CA HIS A 206 -16.73 -7.09 22.43
C HIS A 206 -17.37 -5.72 22.15
N ALA A 207 -17.30 -5.24 20.90
CA ALA A 207 -18.13 -4.15 20.42
C ALA A 207 -19.48 -4.68 19.95
N HIS A 208 -20.48 -3.82 19.91
CA HIS A 208 -21.83 -4.12 19.45
C HIS A 208 -22.16 -3.32 18.18
N ILE A 209 -22.63 -4.00 17.15
CA ILE A 209 -23.19 -3.35 15.97
C ILE A 209 -24.66 -3.03 16.26
N ALA A 210 -24.97 -1.76 16.53
CA ALA A 210 -26.32 -1.31 16.80
C ALA A 210 -27.23 -1.47 15.59
N GLU A 211 -26.73 -1.09 14.44
CA GLU A 211 -27.41 -1.24 13.14
C GLU A 211 -26.36 -1.26 12.03
N GLU A 212 -26.66 -1.99 10.95
CA GLU A 212 -25.92 -1.96 9.69
C GLU A 212 -26.82 -1.36 8.62
N LYS A 213 -26.33 -0.34 7.92
CA LYS A 213 -27.07 0.31 6.84
C LYS A 213 -26.26 0.35 5.56
N ALA A 214 -26.87 -0.05 4.46
CA ALA A 214 -26.30 0.18 3.14
C ALA A 214 -26.48 1.64 2.75
N TRP A 215 -25.43 2.24 2.21
CA TRP A 215 -25.53 3.56 1.61
C TRP A 215 -26.33 3.46 0.31
N THR A 216 -27.48 4.09 0.25
CA THR A 216 -28.39 3.99 -0.91
C THR A 216 -28.55 5.32 -1.65
N PHE A 217 -27.95 6.37 -1.14
CA PHE A 217 -28.04 7.69 -1.75
C PHE A 217 -27.12 7.74 -2.99
N VAL A 218 -27.76 7.74 -4.15
CA VAL A 218 -27.10 8.08 -5.40
C VAL A 218 -27.45 9.54 -5.69
N PRO A 219 -26.46 10.45 -5.72
CA PRO A 219 -26.74 11.82 -6.14
C PRO A 219 -27.40 11.75 -7.50
N GLY A 220 -28.58 12.30 -7.60
CA GLY A 220 -29.31 12.31 -8.85
C GLY A 220 -28.47 12.90 -9.96
N ALA A 221 -28.65 12.43 -11.19
CA ALA A 221 -27.96 12.85 -12.41
C ALA A 221 -28.07 14.36 -12.74
N ARG A 222 -28.47 15.16 -11.80
CA ARG A 222 -28.57 16.62 -11.90
C ARG A 222 -27.23 17.24 -11.51
N ARG A 223 -26.32 17.28 -12.45
CA ARG A 223 -25.12 18.13 -12.42
C ARG A 223 -25.37 19.60 -12.07
N THR A 224 -26.64 20.05 -12.11
CA THR A 224 -27.06 21.43 -11.86
C THR A 224 -27.60 21.63 -10.46
N ASP A 225 -28.00 20.57 -9.77
CA ASP A 225 -28.34 20.68 -8.36
C ASP A 225 -27.03 20.60 -7.58
N THR A 226 -26.74 21.63 -6.83
CA THR A 226 -25.68 21.60 -5.85
C THR A 226 -26.05 20.51 -4.83
N GLY A 227 -25.82 19.25 -5.16
CA GLY A 227 -26.24 18.03 -4.45
C GLY A 227 -25.94 18.04 -2.95
N HIS A 228 -25.23 19.05 -2.52
CA HIS A 228 -24.84 19.37 -1.17
C HIS A 228 -26.02 19.49 -0.21
N PHE A 229 -27.13 20.10 -0.60
CA PHE A 229 -28.29 20.27 0.29
C PHE A 229 -29.10 18.97 0.44
N GLY A 230 -29.20 18.17 -0.61
CA GLY A 230 -29.93 16.90 -0.56
C GLY A 230 -29.21 15.90 0.36
N ILE A 231 -27.91 15.73 0.22
CA ILE A 231 -27.07 14.83 1.03
C ILE A 231 -27.14 15.23 2.51
N GLN A 232 -27.04 16.51 2.85
CA GLN A 232 -27.09 16.98 4.24
C GLN A 232 -28.37 16.55 4.97
N ALA A 233 -29.52 16.69 4.31
CA ALA A 233 -30.78 16.28 4.90
C ALA A 233 -30.94 14.76 5.00
N GLU A 234 -30.42 14.03 4.02
CA GLU A 234 -30.49 12.56 3.98
C GLU A 234 -29.59 11.94 5.04
N VAL A 235 -28.38 12.44 5.27
CA VAL A 235 -27.48 11.95 6.31
C VAL A 235 -28.11 12.07 7.69
N ALA A 236 -28.73 13.22 8.00
CA ALA A 236 -29.42 13.42 9.26
C ALA A 236 -30.58 12.43 9.43
N ARG A 237 -31.41 12.22 8.41
CA ARG A 237 -32.49 11.22 8.45
C ARG A 237 -31.99 9.81 8.56
N PHE A 238 -30.93 9.50 7.84
CA PHE A 238 -30.31 8.18 7.80
C PHE A 238 -29.80 7.75 9.16
N THR A 239 -29.33 8.69 9.98
CA THR A 239 -28.78 8.44 11.33
C THR A 239 -29.80 8.71 12.45
N GLN A 240 -30.98 9.25 12.15
CA GLN A 240 -31.99 9.61 13.14
C GLN A 240 -32.58 8.39 13.86
N GLY A 241 -32.74 8.49 15.18
CA GLY A 241 -33.41 7.48 16.01
C GLY A 241 -32.57 6.28 16.38
N ILE A 242 -31.33 6.20 15.93
CA ILE A 242 -30.39 5.13 16.25
C ILE A 242 -29.51 5.58 17.42
N ARG A 243 -29.37 4.71 18.42
CA ARG A 243 -28.43 4.94 19.53
C ARG A 243 -27.10 4.25 19.23
N TYR A 244 -26.06 5.05 19.06
CA TYR A 244 -24.70 4.57 18.80
C TYR A 244 -23.68 5.55 19.39
N ASP A 245 -22.46 5.08 19.62
CA ASP A 245 -21.35 5.88 20.13
C ASP A 245 -20.54 6.47 18.98
N VAL A 246 -20.37 5.70 17.93
CA VAL A 246 -19.55 6.05 16.76
C VAL A 246 -20.18 5.47 15.48
N LEU A 247 -20.14 6.23 14.41
CA LEU A 247 -20.49 5.77 13.06
C LEU A 247 -19.24 5.22 12.39
N VAL A 248 -19.30 3.98 11.93
CA VAL A 248 -18.21 3.32 11.20
C VAL A 248 -18.58 3.21 9.74
N VAL A 249 -17.71 3.68 8.87
CA VAL A 249 -17.92 3.75 7.42
C VAL A 249 -17.04 2.73 6.72
N ALA A 250 -17.64 1.94 5.85
CA ALA A 250 -16.98 1.10 4.86
C ALA A 250 -17.20 1.72 3.48
N ASP A 251 -16.22 2.49 3.01
CA ASP A 251 -16.22 3.24 1.74
C ASP A 251 -14.77 3.30 1.21
N GLU A 252 -14.34 2.24 0.51
CA GLU A 252 -12.99 2.16 -0.03
C GLU A 252 -12.84 2.93 -1.36
N GLU A 253 -13.95 3.22 -2.03
CA GLU A 253 -13.97 3.94 -3.30
C GLU A 253 -14.06 5.47 -3.10
N ASP A 254 -14.08 5.95 -1.84
CA ASP A 254 -14.21 7.38 -1.51
C ASP A 254 -15.46 8.03 -2.13
N GLU A 255 -16.59 7.32 -2.08
CA GLU A 255 -17.84 7.81 -2.68
C GLU A 255 -18.63 8.74 -1.77
N PHE A 256 -18.71 8.46 -0.46
CA PHE A 256 -19.64 9.15 0.43
C PHE A 256 -19.14 9.40 1.87
N GLY A 257 -18.07 8.75 2.28
CA GLY A 257 -17.62 8.76 3.68
C GLY A 257 -17.44 10.16 4.26
N ASP A 258 -16.85 11.07 3.50
CA ASP A 258 -16.66 12.47 3.89
C ASP A 258 -17.98 13.23 4.08
N ASP A 259 -19.03 12.83 3.38
CA ASP A 259 -20.33 13.48 3.50
C ASP A 259 -21.04 13.14 4.82
N LEU A 260 -20.61 12.09 5.50
CA LEU A 260 -21.15 11.69 6.79
C LEU A 260 -20.59 12.49 7.97
N ALA A 261 -19.34 12.95 7.85
CA ALA A 261 -18.68 13.69 8.90
C ALA A 261 -19.44 14.98 9.24
N TYR A 262 -19.71 15.22 10.53
CA TYR A 262 -20.40 16.41 11.05
C TYR A 262 -21.85 16.61 10.59
N ARG A 263 -22.46 15.65 9.88
CA ARG A 263 -23.81 15.76 9.32
C ARG A 263 -24.81 14.77 9.91
N THR A 264 -24.37 13.95 10.84
CA THR A 264 -25.23 13.00 11.57
C THR A 264 -26.28 13.74 12.42
N PHE A 265 -27.45 13.11 12.65
CA PHE A 265 -28.52 13.70 13.45
C PHE A 265 -28.03 14.06 14.87
N ASP A 266 -27.33 13.14 15.51
CA ASP A 266 -26.58 13.40 16.74
C ASP A 266 -25.11 13.62 16.39
N PRO A 267 -24.41 14.60 16.98
CA PRO A 267 -23.00 14.87 16.71
C PRO A 267 -22.13 13.76 17.30
N ARG A 268 -21.99 12.66 16.58
CA ARG A 268 -21.18 11.51 16.97
C ARG A 268 -19.91 11.46 16.10
N PRO A 269 -18.82 10.88 16.65
CA PRO A 269 -17.62 10.62 15.86
C PRO A 269 -17.91 9.72 14.65
N VAL A 270 -17.15 9.93 13.58
CA VAL A 270 -17.15 9.09 12.39
C VAL A 270 -15.77 8.50 12.23
N ALA A 271 -15.67 7.22 11.95
CA ALA A 271 -14.44 6.48 11.76
C ALA A 271 -14.64 5.45 10.64
N GLY A 272 -13.58 4.92 10.05
CA GLY A 272 -13.74 3.89 9.01
C GLY A 272 -12.62 3.85 7.99
N THR A 273 -12.99 3.60 6.73
CA THR A 273 -12.08 3.46 5.60
C THR A 273 -11.49 4.79 5.11
N GLN A 274 -10.75 4.71 4.02
CA GLN A 274 -10.06 5.85 3.39
C GLN A 274 -11.00 6.96 2.93
N GLY A 275 -12.27 6.65 2.63
CA GLY A 275 -13.28 7.66 2.32
C GLY A 275 -13.48 8.73 3.38
N LEU A 276 -12.89 8.53 4.57
CA LEU A 276 -12.82 9.53 5.64
C LEU A 276 -11.49 10.28 5.69
N VAL A 277 -10.51 9.86 4.91
CA VAL A 277 -9.22 10.58 4.85
C VAL A 277 -9.47 11.84 4.04
N PRO A 278 -9.45 13.02 4.68
CA PRO A 278 -9.71 14.22 3.92
C PRO A 278 -8.65 14.35 2.84
N THR A 279 -9.07 14.46 1.61
CA THR A 279 -8.27 15.03 0.50
C THR A 279 -7.75 16.43 0.85
N ALA A 280 -8.14 16.97 2.00
CA ALA A 280 -7.62 18.21 2.59
C ALA A 280 -6.10 18.23 2.75
N TRP A 281 -5.44 17.09 2.88
CA TRP A 281 -3.99 17.01 2.88
C TRP A 281 -3.39 17.21 1.48
N ALA A 282 -4.16 16.95 0.44
CA ALA A 282 -3.77 17.15 -0.95
C ALA A 282 -4.16 18.54 -1.49
N ARG A 283 -4.99 19.30 -0.77
CA ARG A 283 -5.33 20.66 -1.16
C ARG A 283 -4.25 21.62 -0.66
N PRO A 284 -3.61 22.40 -1.56
CA PRO A 284 -2.88 23.57 -1.10
C PRO A 284 -3.90 24.43 -0.33
N HIS A 285 -3.54 24.82 0.86
CA HIS A 285 -4.34 25.75 1.65
C HIS A 285 -4.49 27.05 0.85
N GLU A 286 -5.69 27.33 0.38
CA GLU A 286 -6.08 28.64 -0.11
C GLU A 286 -6.16 29.64 1.05
#